data_4b815202f6bf6e7135e01056a9d9752b
#
_entry.id   4b815202f6bf6e7135e01056a9d9752b
#
_cell.length_a   1.000
_cell.length_b   1.000
_cell.length_c   1.000
_cell.angle_alpha   90.00
_cell.angle_beta   90.00
_cell.angle_gamma   90.00
#
_symmetry.space_group_name_H-M   'P 1'
#
loop_
_entity.id
_entity.type
_entity.pdbx_description
1 polymer ?
#
loop_
_entity_poly.entity_id
_entity_poly.type
_entity_poly.pdbx_seq_one_letter_code
_entity_poly.pdbx_strand_id
1 'polypeptide(L)'
;VQSPEDWERDELKKMPLTEDQYAEFLGIEHFYPPKGFSPLESLRFAPTLEFNGMGGGYQGEGSKTVIHSEAFVKITCRLVPNQTADEITRLVKEVIESRCPPQVRVEVKVTGGGDPYVVIPPGKPGADFDSPALLKKAFAAAENRIEEAFGTHPIYLREGGSIPIIGDLKRVAGLDSLLIGLFTNEDNLHAPNESFHLGIMNKAIDAFEKFFLDLVDR
;
A
#
# COMPACT_ATOMS: atom_id res chain seq x y z
N VAL A 1 -3.67 -14.83 -4.49
CA VAL A 1 -4.19 -13.69 -3.73
C VAL A 1 -5.16 -14.19 -2.69
N GLN A 2 -4.96 -13.81 -1.44
CA GLN A 2 -5.84 -14.18 -0.34
C GLN A 2 -7.05 -13.25 -0.34
N SER A 3 -8.25 -13.80 -0.22
CA SER A 3 -9.45 -13.00 -0.02
C SER A 3 -9.38 -12.26 1.33
N PRO A 4 -9.91 -11.03 1.42
CA PRO A 4 -10.01 -10.37 2.72
C PRO A 4 -10.95 -11.13 3.66
N GLU A 5 -10.62 -11.10 4.94
CA GLU A 5 -11.47 -11.63 6.02
C GLU A 5 -12.73 -10.76 6.19
N ASP A 6 -13.79 -11.33 6.75
CA ASP A 6 -15.04 -10.60 6.94
C ASP A 6 -14.87 -9.36 7.81
N TRP A 7 -14.04 -9.43 8.85
CA TRP A 7 -13.75 -8.28 9.71
C TRP A 7 -13.05 -7.13 8.95
N GLU A 8 -12.20 -7.44 7.96
CA GLU A 8 -11.53 -6.42 7.13
C GLU A 8 -12.53 -5.72 6.22
N ARG A 9 -13.49 -6.46 5.67
CA ARG A 9 -14.59 -5.88 4.90
C ARG A 9 -15.48 -4.99 5.75
N ASP A 10 -15.72 -5.39 7.01
CA ASP A 10 -16.52 -4.59 7.94
C ASP A 10 -15.80 -3.32 8.37
N GLU A 11 -14.48 -3.34 8.52
CA GLU A 11 -13.68 -2.12 8.72
C GLU A 11 -13.72 -1.21 7.49
N LEU A 12 -13.59 -1.76 6.29
CA LEU A 12 -13.65 -0.99 5.05
C LEU A 12 -14.99 -0.25 4.88
N LYS A 13 -16.11 -0.87 5.26
CA LYS A 13 -17.45 -0.25 5.23
C LYS A 13 -17.60 0.97 6.14
N LYS A 14 -16.73 1.12 7.15
CA LYS A 14 -16.74 2.27 8.06
C LYS A 14 -16.06 3.49 7.45
N MET A 15 -15.36 3.35 6.32
CA MET A 15 -14.73 4.49 5.64
C MET A 15 -15.80 5.53 5.26
N PRO A 16 -15.56 6.81 5.54
CA PRO A 16 -16.46 7.89 5.13
C PRO A 16 -16.24 8.28 3.65
N LEU A 17 -16.10 7.28 2.79
CA LEU A 17 -15.85 7.45 1.36
C LEU A 17 -16.63 6.38 0.60
N THR A 18 -17.55 6.81 -0.25
CA THR A 18 -18.27 5.92 -1.17
C THR A 18 -17.49 5.76 -2.48
N GLU A 19 -17.80 4.71 -3.24
CA GLU A 19 -17.20 4.49 -4.56
C GLU A 19 -17.52 5.64 -5.53
N ASP A 20 -18.72 6.18 -5.49
CA ASP A 20 -19.12 7.33 -6.31
C ASP A 20 -18.30 8.58 -5.98
N GLN A 21 -18.13 8.89 -4.68
CA GLN A 21 -17.28 10.00 -4.24
C GLN A 21 -15.81 9.80 -4.66
N TYR A 22 -15.35 8.55 -4.62
CA TYR A 22 -13.99 8.23 -5.04
C TYR A 22 -13.83 8.34 -6.56
N ALA A 23 -14.82 7.92 -7.35
CA ALA A 23 -14.83 8.11 -8.79
C ALA A 23 -14.84 9.60 -9.18
N GLU A 24 -15.64 10.40 -8.49
CA GLU A 24 -15.69 11.86 -8.67
C GLU A 24 -14.33 12.51 -8.34
N PHE A 25 -13.71 12.14 -7.22
CA PHE A 25 -12.38 12.63 -6.83
C PHE A 25 -11.31 12.30 -7.88
N LEU A 26 -11.35 11.10 -8.46
CA LEU A 26 -10.43 10.67 -9.51
C LEU A 26 -10.76 11.23 -10.90
N GLY A 27 -11.95 11.79 -11.10
CA GLY A 27 -12.40 12.28 -12.39
C GLY A 27 -12.66 11.15 -13.40
N ILE A 28 -13.09 9.97 -12.94
CA ILE A 28 -13.38 8.81 -13.78
C ILE A 28 -14.87 8.46 -13.75
N GLU A 29 -15.38 7.90 -14.86
CA GLU A 29 -16.79 7.48 -14.95
C GLU A 29 -16.99 6.06 -14.40
N HIS A 30 -16.01 5.17 -14.57
CA HIS A 30 -16.12 3.76 -14.20
C HIS A 30 -14.82 3.20 -13.64
N PHE A 31 -14.95 2.34 -12.63
CA PHE A 31 -13.86 1.50 -12.14
C PHE A 31 -13.78 0.20 -12.93
N TYR A 32 -12.59 -0.40 -12.95
CA TYR A 32 -12.34 -1.71 -13.54
C TYR A 32 -11.60 -2.63 -12.56
N PRO A 33 -12.24 -2.99 -11.44
CA PRO A 33 -11.60 -3.80 -10.41
C PRO A 33 -11.39 -5.24 -10.89
N PRO A 34 -10.41 -5.96 -10.33
CA PRO A 34 -10.26 -7.39 -10.53
C PRO A 34 -11.52 -8.14 -10.11
N LYS A 35 -11.80 -9.27 -10.78
CA LYS A 35 -12.96 -10.10 -10.46
C LYS A 35 -12.96 -10.54 -9.00
N GLY A 36 -14.07 -10.29 -8.30
CA GLY A 36 -14.26 -10.66 -6.91
C GLY A 36 -13.92 -9.58 -5.87
N PHE A 37 -13.52 -8.40 -6.35
CA PHE A 37 -13.28 -7.23 -5.51
C PHE A 37 -14.18 -6.07 -5.94
N SER A 38 -14.64 -5.29 -4.99
CA SER A 38 -15.15 -3.96 -5.26
C SER A 38 -14.00 -2.98 -5.56
N PRO A 39 -14.26 -1.80 -6.14
CA PRO A 39 -13.23 -0.79 -6.35
C PRO A 39 -12.41 -0.46 -5.10
N LEU A 40 -13.06 -0.19 -3.98
CA LEU A 40 -12.37 0.11 -2.70
C LEU A 40 -11.66 -1.10 -2.11
N GLU A 41 -12.20 -2.30 -2.27
CA GLU A 41 -11.51 -3.54 -1.88
C GLU A 41 -10.26 -3.76 -2.73
N SER A 42 -10.30 -3.48 -4.03
CA SER A 42 -9.17 -3.70 -4.92
C SER A 42 -7.94 -2.87 -4.54
N LEU A 43 -8.16 -1.64 -4.08
CA LEU A 43 -7.08 -0.76 -3.60
C LEU A 43 -6.34 -1.31 -2.37
N ARG A 44 -7.03 -2.13 -1.57
CA ARG A 44 -6.54 -2.59 -0.27
C ARG A 44 -6.05 -4.04 -0.28
N PHE A 45 -6.63 -4.87 -1.14
CA PHE A 45 -6.47 -6.32 -1.07
C PHE A 45 -5.97 -6.96 -2.37
N ALA A 46 -5.99 -6.26 -3.51
CA ALA A 46 -5.54 -6.80 -4.77
C ALA A 46 -4.09 -6.37 -5.09
N PRO A 47 -3.27 -7.27 -5.66
CA PRO A 47 -1.97 -6.88 -6.19
C PRO A 47 -2.14 -6.11 -7.49
N THR A 48 -1.14 -5.29 -7.83
CA THR A 48 -1.12 -4.57 -9.10
C THR A 48 0.16 -4.85 -9.89
N LEU A 49 0.09 -4.64 -11.20
CA LEU A 49 1.22 -4.56 -12.09
C LEU A 49 1.02 -3.32 -12.98
N GLU A 50 1.90 -2.33 -12.81
CA GLU A 50 1.77 -1.03 -13.44
C GLU A 50 2.91 -0.76 -14.42
N PHE A 51 2.57 -0.24 -15.60
CA PHE A 51 3.52 0.30 -16.56
C PHE A 51 3.72 1.80 -16.31
N ASN A 52 4.64 2.14 -15.43
CA ASN A 52 4.89 3.53 -15.01
C ASN A 52 5.92 4.28 -15.83
N GLY A 53 6.40 3.70 -16.90
CA GLY A 53 7.25 4.39 -17.85
C GLY A 53 7.42 3.58 -19.11
N MET A 54 7.32 4.21 -20.26
CA MET A 54 7.58 3.60 -21.56
C MET A 54 8.37 4.57 -22.41
N GLY A 55 9.30 4.05 -23.17
CA GLY A 55 10.08 4.85 -24.12
C GLY A 55 10.54 4.00 -25.29
N GLY A 56 10.83 4.68 -26.35
CA GLY A 56 11.25 4.10 -27.62
C GLY A 56 10.65 4.88 -28.75
N GLY A 57 11.26 4.80 -29.89
CA GLY A 57 10.82 5.60 -31.00
C GLY A 57 11.25 7.07 -30.94
N TYR A 58 10.83 7.82 -31.94
CA TYR A 58 11.01 9.25 -31.98
C TYR A 58 9.96 9.94 -31.08
N GLN A 59 10.42 10.73 -30.13
CA GLN A 59 9.57 11.40 -29.16
C GLN A 59 9.56 12.94 -29.30
N GLY A 60 10.19 13.46 -30.35
CA GLY A 60 10.16 14.88 -30.68
C GLY A 60 8.88 15.28 -31.42
N GLU A 61 8.72 16.57 -31.70
CA GLU A 61 7.60 17.11 -32.44
C GLU A 61 7.63 16.64 -33.92
N GLY A 62 6.45 16.34 -34.46
CA GLY A 62 6.28 15.89 -35.83
C GLY A 62 6.51 14.39 -36.03
N SER A 63 6.55 13.95 -37.28
CA SER A 63 6.78 12.55 -37.66
C SER A 63 8.23 12.33 -38.12
N LYS A 64 8.75 11.12 -37.89
CA LYS A 64 10.06 10.72 -38.40
C LYS A 64 9.98 9.32 -39.03
N THR A 65 10.39 9.22 -40.27
CA THR A 65 10.44 7.94 -41.00
C THR A 65 11.69 7.15 -40.58
N VAL A 66 11.55 6.37 -39.51
CA VAL A 66 12.64 5.55 -38.97
C VAL A 66 12.07 4.31 -38.27
N ILE A 67 12.78 3.19 -38.40
CA ILE A 67 12.54 1.98 -37.60
C ILE A 67 13.46 2.07 -36.39
N HIS A 68 12.90 2.05 -35.20
CA HIS A 68 13.65 2.16 -33.96
C HIS A 68 14.28 0.82 -33.57
N SER A 69 15.49 0.87 -33.03
CA SER A 69 16.25 -0.31 -32.62
C SER A 69 15.94 -0.74 -31.17
N GLU A 70 15.42 0.17 -30.35
CA GLU A 70 15.24 -0.06 -28.92
C GLU A 70 13.91 0.53 -28.43
N ALA A 71 13.31 -0.16 -27.45
CA ALA A 71 12.22 0.33 -26.64
C ALA A 71 12.34 -0.24 -25.22
N PHE A 72 11.78 0.44 -24.23
CA PHE A 72 11.76 -0.04 -22.87
C PHE A 72 10.42 0.22 -22.20
N VAL A 73 10.15 -0.57 -21.18
CA VAL A 73 9.05 -0.36 -20.23
C VAL A 73 9.59 -0.46 -18.81
N LYS A 74 9.10 0.40 -17.93
CA LYS A 74 9.31 0.32 -16.48
C LYS A 74 8.06 -0.27 -15.86
N ILE A 75 8.26 -1.32 -15.04
CA ILE A 75 7.18 -2.07 -14.43
C ILE A 75 7.38 -2.02 -12.92
N THR A 76 6.30 -1.74 -12.20
CA THR A 76 6.22 -1.95 -10.75
C THR A 76 5.08 -2.88 -10.43
N CYS A 77 5.27 -3.70 -9.40
CA CYS A 77 4.24 -4.58 -8.86
C CYS A 77 4.01 -4.21 -7.40
N ARG A 78 2.76 -3.95 -7.02
CA ARG A 78 2.36 -3.89 -5.61
C ARG A 78 1.94 -5.28 -5.19
N LEU A 79 2.55 -5.77 -4.12
CA LEU A 79 2.35 -7.13 -3.65
C LEU A 79 1.34 -7.16 -2.49
N VAL A 80 0.71 -8.31 -2.33
CA VAL A 80 -0.21 -8.59 -1.22
C VAL A 80 0.30 -9.79 -0.42
N PRO A 81 -0.21 -10.05 0.79
CA PRO A 81 0.18 -11.19 1.59
C PRO A 81 0.17 -12.51 0.81
N ASN A 82 1.09 -13.40 1.15
CA ASN A 82 1.35 -14.69 0.46
C ASN A 82 1.97 -14.54 -0.95
N GLN A 83 2.54 -13.38 -1.24
CA GLN A 83 3.45 -13.17 -2.35
C GLN A 83 4.82 -12.76 -1.80
N THR A 84 5.88 -13.06 -2.54
CA THR A 84 7.23 -12.57 -2.25
C THR A 84 7.79 -11.82 -3.44
N ALA A 85 8.65 -10.85 -3.17
CA ALA A 85 9.29 -10.06 -4.22
C ALA A 85 10.08 -10.93 -5.19
N ASP A 86 10.81 -11.91 -4.68
CA ASP A 86 11.61 -12.84 -5.49
C ASP A 86 10.74 -13.69 -6.41
N GLU A 87 9.65 -14.27 -5.90
CA GLU A 87 8.76 -15.11 -6.70
C GLU A 87 8.04 -14.30 -7.80
N ILE A 88 7.51 -13.13 -7.47
CA ILE A 88 6.83 -12.29 -8.46
C ILE A 88 7.82 -11.77 -9.50
N THR A 89 9.02 -11.37 -9.10
CA THR A 89 10.10 -10.98 -10.02
C THR A 89 10.44 -12.11 -10.99
N ARG A 90 10.60 -13.33 -10.49
CA ARG A 90 10.86 -14.51 -11.31
C ARG A 90 9.75 -14.76 -12.31
N LEU A 91 8.49 -14.74 -11.87
CA LEU A 91 7.31 -14.97 -12.73
C LEU A 91 7.17 -13.89 -13.81
N VAL A 92 7.32 -12.61 -13.46
CA VAL A 92 7.25 -11.51 -14.43
C VAL A 92 8.35 -11.63 -15.47
N LYS A 93 9.58 -11.92 -15.04
CA LYS A 93 10.71 -12.13 -15.95
C LYS A 93 10.46 -13.30 -16.90
N GLU A 94 10.04 -14.46 -16.40
CA GLU A 94 9.72 -15.65 -17.21
C GLU A 94 8.63 -15.36 -18.26
N VAL A 95 7.58 -14.64 -17.88
CA VAL A 95 6.51 -14.28 -18.80
C VAL A 95 7.02 -13.36 -19.91
N ILE A 96 7.83 -12.36 -19.57
CA ILE A 96 8.43 -11.45 -20.55
C ILE A 96 9.35 -12.21 -21.51
N GLU A 97 10.27 -12.99 -20.96
CA GLU A 97 11.25 -13.74 -21.78
C GLU A 97 10.57 -14.79 -22.65
N SER A 98 9.59 -15.53 -22.15
CA SER A 98 8.86 -16.54 -22.92
C SER A 98 8.00 -15.99 -24.05
N ARG A 99 7.60 -14.74 -23.96
CA ARG A 99 6.79 -14.06 -25.00
C ARG A 99 7.63 -13.21 -25.94
N CYS A 100 8.91 -13.09 -25.70
CA CYS A 100 9.81 -12.34 -26.56
C CYS A 100 9.95 -13.05 -27.93
N PRO A 101 9.68 -12.36 -29.05
CA PRO A 101 9.89 -12.93 -30.35
C PRO A 101 11.38 -13.28 -30.59
N PRO A 102 11.70 -14.38 -31.30
CA PRO A 102 13.08 -14.85 -31.46
C PRO A 102 14.00 -13.86 -32.22
N GLN A 103 13.41 -12.89 -32.92
CA GLN A 103 14.12 -11.84 -33.66
C GLN A 103 14.48 -10.64 -32.78
N VAL A 104 14.00 -10.59 -31.55
CA VAL A 104 14.20 -9.48 -30.62
C VAL A 104 14.97 -9.98 -29.39
N ARG A 105 15.89 -9.17 -28.92
CA ARG A 105 16.58 -9.41 -27.66
C ARG A 105 15.86 -8.62 -26.55
N VAL A 106 15.45 -9.30 -25.50
CA VAL A 106 14.93 -8.67 -24.27
C VAL A 106 15.97 -8.78 -23.16
N GLU A 107 16.08 -7.75 -22.38
CA GLU A 107 16.85 -7.72 -21.14
C GLU A 107 15.92 -7.23 -20.01
N VAL A 108 15.80 -8.01 -18.94
CA VAL A 108 15.01 -7.62 -17.77
C VAL A 108 15.97 -7.27 -16.64
N LYS A 109 15.96 -5.99 -16.24
CA LYS A 109 16.74 -5.48 -15.10
C LYS A 109 15.86 -5.33 -13.89
N VAL A 110 16.21 -6.01 -12.81
CA VAL A 110 15.53 -5.90 -11.51
C VAL A 110 16.21 -4.81 -10.70
N THR A 111 15.46 -3.82 -10.23
CA THR A 111 15.98 -2.66 -9.50
C THR A 111 15.81 -2.76 -7.99
N GLY A 112 14.94 -3.67 -7.53
CA GLY A 112 14.70 -3.91 -6.11
C GLY A 112 13.31 -4.45 -5.86
N GLY A 113 13.04 -4.82 -4.63
CA GLY A 113 11.75 -5.32 -4.18
C GLY A 113 11.74 -5.50 -2.66
N GLY A 114 10.56 -5.59 -2.08
CA GLY A 114 10.35 -5.92 -0.68
C GLY A 114 9.09 -6.77 -0.53
N ASP A 115 9.10 -7.65 0.44
CA ASP A 115 7.95 -8.48 0.74
C ASP A 115 6.85 -7.66 1.41
N PRO A 116 5.57 -7.98 1.14
CA PRO A 116 4.46 -7.36 1.84
C PRO A 116 4.48 -7.74 3.33
N TYR A 117 4.07 -6.83 4.16
CA TYR A 117 3.90 -7.06 5.59
C TYR A 117 2.50 -6.62 6.04
N VAL A 118 1.86 -7.43 6.87
CA VAL A 118 0.54 -7.11 7.43
C VAL A 118 0.60 -7.19 8.93
N VAL A 119 0.12 -6.13 9.57
CA VAL A 119 -0.14 -6.11 11.01
C VAL A 119 -1.63 -6.36 11.24
N ILE A 120 -1.94 -7.51 11.79
CA ILE A 120 -3.33 -7.85 12.13
C ILE A 120 -3.59 -7.42 13.58
N PRO A 121 -4.63 -6.62 13.85
CA PRO A 121 -4.92 -6.14 15.19
C PRO A 121 -5.09 -7.28 16.20
N PRO A 122 -4.69 -7.10 17.47
CA PRO A 122 -4.85 -8.10 18.50
C PRO A 122 -6.30 -8.57 18.64
N GLY A 123 -6.50 -9.88 18.71
CA GLY A 123 -7.83 -10.50 18.81
C GLY A 123 -8.54 -10.74 17.49
N LYS A 124 -7.98 -10.32 16.37
CA LYS A 124 -8.46 -10.69 15.03
C LYS A 124 -7.80 -12.01 14.56
N PRO A 125 -8.47 -12.79 13.71
CA PRO A 125 -7.91 -14.02 13.15
C PRO A 125 -6.57 -13.77 12.44
N GLY A 126 -5.56 -14.58 12.73
CA GLY A 126 -4.23 -14.46 12.14
C GLY A 126 -3.29 -13.49 12.83
N ALA A 127 -3.71 -12.86 13.93
CA ALA A 127 -2.82 -12.04 14.74
C ALA A 127 -1.70 -12.90 15.34
N ASP A 128 -0.45 -12.54 15.05
CA ASP A 128 0.76 -13.24 15.52
C ASP A 128 1.83 -12.21 15.91
N PHE A 129 2.14 -12.16 17.22
CA PHE A 129 3.04 -11.18 17.80
C PHE A 129 4.06 -11.82 18.73
N ASP A 130 5.30 -11.31 18.69
CA ASP A 130 6.37 -11.71 19.63
C ASP A 130 6.10 -11.19 21.05
N SER A 131 5.41 -10.06 21.17
CA SER A 131 5.05 -9.45 22.46
C SER A 131 3.54 -9.16 22.55
N PRO A 132 2.67 -10.20 22.61
CA PRO A 132 1.23 -10.02 22.49
C PRO A 132 0.60 -9.09 23.53
N ALA A 133 1.06 -9.15 24.78
CA ALA A 133 0.52 -8.34 25.87
C ALA A 133 0.84 -6.85 25.69
N LEU A 134 2.10 -6.53 25.34
CA LEU A 134 2.54 -5.16 25.08
C LEU A 134 1.81 -4.59 23.85
N LEU A 135 1.72 -5.36 22.79
CA LEU A 135 1.08 -4.87 21.58
C LEU A 135 -0.42 -4.67 21.75
N LYS A 136 -1.10 -5.54 22.50
CA LYS A 136 -2.51 -5.34 22.88
C LYS A 136 -2.70 -4.04 23.67
N LYS A 137 -1.81 -3.75 24.63
CA LYS A 137 -1.82 -2.49 25.37
C LYS A 137 -1.59 -1.30 24.45
N ALA A 138 -0.63 -1.40 23.52
CA ALA A 138 -0.31 -0.34 22.56
C ALA A 138 -1.48 -0.06 21.60
N PHE A 139 -2.12 -1.09 21.04
CA PHE A 139 -3.28 -0.91 20.20
C PHE A 139 -4.42 -0.22 20.93
N ALA A 140 -4.78 -0.69 22.14
CA ALA A 140 -5.85 -0.08 22.93
C ALA A 140 -5.54 1.37 23.32
N ALA A 141 -4.29 1.69 23.69
CA ALA A 141 -3.88 3.05 23.98
C ALA A 141 -3.97 3.94 22.73
N ALA A 142 -3.51 3.46 21.57
CA ALA A 142 -3.57 4.20 20.32
C ALA A 142 -5.03 4.48 19.91
N GLU A 143 -5.90 3.47 19.94
CA GLU A 143 -7.33 3.63 19.66
C GLU A 143 -7.96 4.73 20.51
N ASN A 144 -7.75 4.68 21.84
CA ASN A 144 -8.29 5.65 22.78
C ASN A 144 -7.77 7.07 22.51
N ARG A 145 -6.47 7.22 22.25
CA ARG A 145 -5.86 8.54 22.04
C ARG A 145 -6.20 9.15 20.68
N ILE A 146 -6.33 8.33 19.66
CA ILE A 146 -6.82 8.77 18.35
C ILE A 146 -8.29 9.19 18.45
N GLU A 147 -9.13 8.39 19.09
CA GLU A 147 -10.54 8.74 19.28
C GLU A 147 -10.71 10.03 20.10
N GLU A 148 -9.93 10.21 21.19
CA GLU A 148 -9.93 11.46 21.97
C GLU A 148 -9.52 12.67 21.12
N ALA A 149 -8.49 12.54 20.29
CA ALA A 149 -7.95 13.66 19.51
C ALA A 149 -8.80 14.02 18.29
N PHE A 150 -9.37 13.01 17.62
CA PHE A 150 -10.08 13.19 16.36
C PHE A 150 -11.61 13.09 16.48
N GLY A 151 -12.12 12.62 17.61
CA GLY A 151 -13.57 12.47 17.86
C GLY A 151 -14.21 11.29 17.12
N THR A 152 -13.40 10.40 16.55
CA THR A 152 -13.85 9.24 15.78
C THR A 152 -12.96 8.05 16.10
N HIS A 153 -13.56 6.87 16.29
CA HIS A 153 -12.81 5.65 16.47
C HIS A 153 -12.00 5.32 15.21
N PRO A 154 -10.71 4.95 15.33
CA PRO A 154 -9.89 4.61 14.17
C PRO A 154 -10.41 3.34 13.49
N ILE A 155 -10.23 3.26 12.18
CA ILE A 155 -10.55 2.07 11.38
C ILE A 155 -9.28 1.36 10.95
N TYR A 156 -9.35 0.05 10.81
CA TYR A 156 -8.24 -0.77 10.38
C TYR A 156 -8.32 -1.05 8.89
N LEU A 157 -7.32 -0.56 8.16
CA LEU A 157 -7.25 -0.74 6.72
C LEU A 157 -5.90 -1.30 6.32
N ARG A 158 -5.87 -2.17 5.33
CA ARG A 158 -4.64 -2.44 4.60
C ARG A 158 -4.33 -1.26 3.69
N GLU A 159 -3.05 -1.00 3.47
CA GLU A 159 -2.60 0.03 2.55
C GLU A 159 -1.71 -0.58 1.47
N GLY A 160 -1.93 -0.19 0.21
CA GLY A 160 -1.10 -0.64 -0.91
C GLY A 160 0.29 0.02 -0.95
N GLY A 161 0.52 1.06 -0.15
CA GLY A 161 1.83 1.66 0.06
C GLY A 161 2.71 0.74 0.93
N SER A 162 3.85 0.31 0.40
CA SER A 162 4.77 -0.53 1.18
C SER A 162 5.77 0.32 1.95
N ILE A 163 6.00 -0.06 3.20
CA ILE A 163 7.11 0.42 4.02
C ILE A 163 8.02 -0.79 4.25
N PRO A 164 8.97 -1.10 3.36
CA PRO A 164 9.72 -2.36 3.37
C PRO A 164 10.44 -2.65 4.69
N ILE A 165 10.92 -1.61 5.37
CA ILE A 165 11.61 -1.74 6.66
C ILE A 165 10.76 -2.43 7.74
N ILE A 166 9.44 -2.37 7.68
CA ILE A 166 8.57 -2.99 8.70
C ILE A 166 8.68 -4.50 8.68
N GLY A 167 8.68 -5.10 7.48
CA GLY A 167 8.92 -6.53 7.32
C GLY A 167 10.30 -6.94 7.81
N ASP A 168 11.32 -6.12 7.55
CA ASP A 168 12.69 -6.37 8.02
C ASP A 168 12.81 -6.26 9.54
N LEU A 169 12.18 -5.27 10.17
CA LEU A 169 12.14 -5.13 11.63
C LEU A 169 11.54 -6.37 12.29
N LYS A 170 10.43 -6.90 11.74
CA LYS A 170 9.84 -8.14 12.24
C LYS A 170 10.78 -9.33 12.03
N ARG A 171 11.26 -9.53 10.83
CA ARG A 171 12.06 -10.71 10.45
C ARG A 171 13.44 -10.77 11.12
N VAL A 172 14.12 -9.61 11.21
CA VAL A 172 15.51 -9.55 11.66
C VAL A 172 15.62 -9.26 13.16
N ALA A 173 14.76 -8.38 13.69
CA ALA A 173 14.83 -7.90 15.06
C ALA A 173 13.70 -8.43 15.96
N GLY A 174 12.72 -9.17 15.43
CA GLY A 174 11.55 -9.63 16.19
C GLY A 174 10.66 -8.50 16.70
N LEU A 175 10.73 -7.32 16.07
CA LEU A 175 9.96 -6.15 16.48
C LEU A 175 8.59 -6.15 15.82
N ASP A 176 7.57 -6.09 16.65
CA ASP A 176 6.21 -5.82 16.21
C ASP A 176 6.01 -4.31 15.96
N SER A 177 5.13 -3.97 15.03
CA SER A 177 4.88 -2.59 14.63
C SER A 177 3.41 -2.23 14.74
N LEU A 178 3.13 -1.03 15.22
CA LEU A 178 1.83 -0.39 15.15
C LEU A 178 1.89 0.72 14.09
N LEU A 179 1.12 0.59 13.03
CA LEU A 179 1.11 1.51 11.90
C LEU A 179 -0.09 2.45 12.02
N ILE A 180 0.18 3.75 12.02
CA ILE A 180 -0.85 4.80 12.15
C ILE A 180 -0.73 5.74 10.96
N GLY A 181 -1.79 5.85 10.15
CA GLY A 181 -1.88 6.78 9.03
C GLY A 181 -2.55 8.08 9.46
N LEU A 182 -1.97 9.22 9.08
CA LEU A 182 -2.43 10.56 9.46
C LEU A 182 -2.57 11.51 8.26
N PHE A 183 -2.56 10.96 7.05
CA PHE A 183 -2.72 11.75 5.83
C PHE A 183 -4.14 11.63 5.26
N THR A 184 -4.49 12.56 4.39
CA THR A 184 -5.75 12.58 3.65
C THR A 184 -5.51 12.45 2.15
N ASN A 185 -6.54 12.16 1.37
CA ASN A 185 -6.44 12.11 -0.09
C ASN A 185 -6.05 13.47 -0.70
N GLU A 186 -6.31 14.57 0.02
CA GLU A 186 -6.03 15.94 -0.42
C GLU A 186 -4.55 16.33 -0.24
N ASP A 187 -3.78 15.51 0.49
CA ASP A 187 -2.35 15.78 0.73
C ASP A 187 -1.47 15.55 -0.51
N ASN A 188 -2.02 14.98 -1.59
CA ASN A 188 -1.33 14.74 -2.86
C ASN A 188 0.00 13.97 -2.71
N LEU A 189 0.01 12.89 -1.93
CA LEU A 189 1.20 12.07 -1.69
C LEU A 189 1.88 11.66 -3.00
N HIS A 190 3.19 11.88 -3.09
CA HIS A 190 4.03 11.57 -4.26
C HIS A 190 3.65 12.38 -5.53
N ALA A 191 2.96 13.48 -5.37
CA ALA A 191 2.54 14.34 -6.47
C ALA A 191 3.02 15.80 -6.28
N PRO A 192 2.96 16.63 -7.34
CA PRO A 192 3.21 18.06 -7.18
C PRO A 192 2.26 18.69 -6.16
N ASN A 193 2.78 19.66 -5.40
CA ASN A 193 2.07 20.32 -4.30
C ASN A 193 1.66 19.39 -3.15
N GLU A 194 2.44 18.34 -2.90
CA GLU A 194 2.29 17.52 -1.70
C GLU A 194 2.23 18.42 -0.45
N SER A 195 1.28 18.15 0.42
CA SER A 195 1.04 18.93 1.62
C SER A 195 0.75 18.06 2.82
N PHE A 196 0.71 18.65 4.00
CA PHE A 196 0.28 18.01 5.22
C PHE A 196 -0.56 18.97 6.06
N HIS A 197 -1.70 18.52 6.54
CA HIS A 197 -2.63 19.35 7.28
C HIS A 197 -2.14 19.63 8.71
N LEU A 198 -1.74 20.87 9.00
CA LEU A 198 -1.17 21.26 10.31
C LEU A 198 -2.11 20.97 11.49
N GLY A 199 -3.43 21.07 11.30
CA GLY A 199 -4.41 20.72 12.33
C GLY A 199 -4.39 19.22 12.68
N ILE A 200 -4.20 18.34 11.70
CA ILE A 200 -4.01 16.89 11.90
C ILE A 200 -2.69 16.65 12.63
N MET A 201 -1.60 17.31 12.21
CA MET A 201 -0.30 17.20 12.84
C MET A 201 -0.34 17.57 14.33
N ASN A 202 -0.95 18.69 14.69
CA ASN A 202 -1.04 19.11 16.08
C ASN A 202 -1.83 18.13 16.94
N LYS A 203 -2.99 17.67 16.46
CA LYS A 203 -3.79 16.64 17.13
C LYS A 203 -3.01 15.32 17.29
N ALA A 204 -2.23 14.94 16.28
CA ALA A 204 -1.43 13.74 16.31
C ALA A 204 -0.28 13.84 17.34
N ILE A 205 0.37 15.01 17.45
CA ILE A 205 1.41 15.25 18.46
C ILE A 205 0.83 15.05 19.87
N ASP A 206 -0.31 15.67 20.17
CA ASP A 206 -0.98 15.55 21.46
C ASP A 206 -1.40 14.09 21.75
N ALA A 207 -1.91 13.39 20.72
CA ALA A 207 -2.30 11.99 20.83
C ALA A 207 -1.09 11.08 21.10
N PHE A 208 0.02 11.28 20.39
CA PHE A 208 1.23 10.49 20.58
C PHE A 208 1.91 10.74 21.90
N GLU A 209 1.95 11.98 22.39
CA GLU A 209 2.45 12.26 23.74
C GLU A 209 1.69 11.43 24.79
N LYS A 210 0.37 11.50 24.78
CA LYS A 210 -0.47 10.73 25.69
C LYS A 210 -0.33 9.21 25.49
N PHE A 211 -0.26 8.76 24.25
CA PHE A 211 -0.03 7.36 23.91
C PHE A 211 1.24 6.81 24.56
N PHE A 212 2.37 7.51 24.42
CA PHE A 212 3.62 7.09 25.06
C PHE A 212 3.55 7.10 26.59
N LEU A 213 2.84 8.06 27.18
CA LEU A 213 2.62 8.09 28.63
C LEU A 213 1.79 6.89 29.12
N ASP A 214 0.83 6.43 28.33
CA ASP A 214 0.02 5.25 28.65
C ASP A 214 0.82 3.93 28.59
N LEU A 215 1.88 3.89 27.80
CA LEU A 215 2.73 2.69 27.69
C LEU A 215 3.73 2.58 28.85
N VAL A 216 4.09 3.69 29.47
CA VAL A 216 4.96 3.70 30.64
C VAL A 216 4.15 3.28 31.87
N ASP A 217 4.48 2.13 32.44
CA ASP A 217 3.91 1.71 33.73
C ASP A 217 4.38 2.67 34.82
N ARG A 218 3.42 3.35 35.48
CA ARG A 218 3.65 4.07 36.72
C ARG A 218 3.35 3.20 37.93
#